data_9867a63c1b3481103bb9a725c6d2854e
#
_entry.id   9867a63c1b3481103bb9a725c6d2854e
#
_cell.length_a   1.000
_cell.length_b   1.000
_cell.length_c   1.000
_cell.angle_alpha   90.00
_cell.angle_beta   90.00
_cell.angle_gamma   90.00
#
_symmetry.space_group_name_H-M   'P 1'
#
loop_
_entity.id
_entity.type
_entity.pdbx_description
1 polymer ?
#
loop_
_entity_poly.entity_id
_entity_poly.type
_entity_poly.pdbx_seq_one_letter_code
_entity_poly.pdbx_strand_id
1 'polypeptide(L)'
;PECDCWGHNDLAVVPDLGMMASFDPVALDQACADLVNKAPVINGWMPGREAAHTGEKCSCGCSGEHKEEVFKHLHPDTDWESGLKYAQEIGIGSREYELVEV
;
A
#
# COMPACT_ATOMS: atom_id res chain seq x y z
N PRO A 1 -5.83 -9.09 -4.38
CA PRO A 1 -6.77 -9.01 -5.49
C PRO A 1 -7.15 -7.58 -5.80
N GLU A 2 -7.60 -7.36 -7.00
CA GLU A 2 -8.17 -6.11 -7.46
C GLU A 2 -9.59 -5.93 -6.91
N CYS A 3 -10.22 -4.79 -7.22
CA CYS A 3 -11.63 -4.59 -6.96
C CYS A 3 -12.47 -5.72 -7.60
N ASP A 4 -13.45 -6.19 -6.89
CA ASP A 4 -14.38 -7.23 -7.40
C ASP A 4 -15.11 -6.84 -8.69
N CYS A 5 -15.19 -5.53 -8.97
CA CYS A 5 -15.71 -4.98 -10.22
C CYS A 5 -14.74 -5.07 -11.41
N TRP A 6 -13.49 -5.44 -11.20
CA TRP A 6 -12.47 -5.52 -12.23
C TRP A 6 -12.50 -6.87 -12.96
N GLY A 7 -12.71 -6.85 -14.27
CA GLY A 7 -12.86 -8.07 -15.07
C GLY A 7 -11.61 -8.94 -15.23
N HIS A 8 -10.46 -8.43 -14.83
CA HIS A 8 -9.16 -9.12 -14.87
C HIS A 8 -8.61 -9.36 -13.47
N ASN A 9 -9.50 -9.59 -12.50
CA ASN A 9 -9.10 -9.83 -11.12
C ASN A 9 -8.15 -11.03 -11.01
N ASP A 10 -7.17 -10.92 -10.13
CA ASP A 10 -6.10 -11.89 -9.99
C ASP A 10 -5.92 -12.33 -8.53
N LEU A 11 -4.90 -13.11 -8.26
CA LEU A 11 -4.58 -13.58 -6.91
C LEU A 11 -4.21 -12.42 -5.99
N ALA A 12 -4.35 -12.64 -4.67
CA ALA A 12 -3.95 -11.67 -3.67
C ALA A 12 -2.47 -11.29 -3.79
N VAL A 13 -2.17 -10.01 -3.70
CA VAL A 13 -0.80 -9.45 -3.77
C VAL A 13 -0.11 -9.52 -2.41
N VAL A 14 -0.87 -9.29 -1.34
CA VAL A 14 -0.44 -9.37 0.05
C VAL A 14 -1.34 -10.34 0.81
N PRO A 15 -0.88 -10.92 1.93
CA PRO A 15 -1.73 -11.76 2.77
C PRO A 15 -2.82 -10.94 3.46
N ASP A 16 -3.77 -11.61 4.09
CA ASP A 16 -4.75 -10.96 4.96
C ASP A 16 -4.04 -10.27 6.14
N LEU A 17 -4.34 -9.00 6.33
CA LEU A 17 -3.72 -8.15 7.36
C LEU A 17 -4.62 -7.92 8.57
N GLY A 18 -5.81 -8.49 8.57
CA GLY A 18 -6.79 -8.35 9.64
C GLY A 18 -7.86 -7.29 9.35
N MET A 19 -8.56 -6.88 10.40
CA MET A 19 -9.62 -5.87 10.35
C MET A 19 -9.18 -4.63 11.11
N MET A 20 -9.49 -3.47 10.57
CA MET A 20 -9.20 -2.19 11.22
C MET A 20 -10.45 -1.35 11.37
N ALA A 21 -10.47 -0.51 12.41
CA ALA A 21 -11.55 0.44 12.64
C ALA A 21 -10.99 1.76 13.18
N SER A 22 -11.59 2.87 12.77
CA SER A 22 -11.30 4.21 13.26
C SER A 22 -12.53 5.08 13.16
N PHE A 23 -12.60 6.13 13.97
CA PHE A 23 -13.58 7.21 13.81
C PHE A 23 -13.13 8.27 12.81
N ASP A 24 -11.85 8.25 12.42
CA ASP A 24 -11.27 9.13 11.40
C ASP A 24 -11.04 8.33 10.11
N PRO A 25 -11.80 8.63 9.03
CA PRO A 25 -11.69 7.88 7.78
C PRO A 25 -10.34 8.08 7.08
N VAL A 26 -9.73 9.26 7.20
CA VAL A 26 -8.44 9.58 6.59
C VAL A 26 -7.32 8.81 7.28
N ALA A 27 -7.36 8.78 8.62
CA ALA A 27 -6.43 7.98 9.42
C ALA A 27 -6.55 6.48 9.11
N LEU A 28 -7.78 5.99 8.96
CA LEU A 28 -8.05 4.59 8.64
C LEU A 28 -7.44 4.21 7.29
N ASP A 29 -7.72 4.98 6.25
CA ASP A 29 -7.21 4.70 4.91
C ASP A 29 -5.68 4.83 4.83
N GLN A 30 -5.10 5.81 5.54
CA GLN A 30 -3.64 5.94 5.63
C GLN A 30 -3.02 4.71 6.31
N ALA A 31 -3.58 4.27 7.44
CA ALA A 31 -3.09 3.09 8.15
C ALA A 31 -3.20 1.82 7.30
N CYS A 32 -4.31 1.65 6.57
CA CYS A 32 -4.49 0.53 5.64
C CYS A 32 -3.44 0.53 4.55
N ALA A 33 -3.20 1.67 3.90
CA ALA A 33 -2.21 1.78 2.84
C ALA A 33 -0.78 1.51 3.35
N ASP A 34 -0.44 2.03 4.53
CA ASP A 34 0.86 1.80 5.15
C ASP A 34 1.08 0.34 5.52
N LEU A 35 0.05 -0.36 6.01
CA LEU A 35 0.15 -1.79 6.32
C LEU A 35 0.32 -2.63 5.06
N VAL A 36 -0.43 -2.34 4.00
CA VAL A 36 -0.26 -3.02 2.70
C VAL A 36 1.15 -2.80 2.17
N ASN A 37 1.67 -1.58 2.23
CA ASN A 37 3.02 -1.25 1.77
C ASN A 37 4.14 -1.88 2.62
N LYS A 38 3.87 -2.23 3.87
CA LYS A 38 4.81 -2.94 4.76
C LYS A 38 4.70 -4.46 4.66
N ALA A 39 3.57 -4.96 4.18
CA ALA A 39 3.30 -6.39 4.11
C ALA A 39 4.23 -7.10 3.10
N PRO A 40 4.55 -8.39 3.33
CA PRO A 40 5.24 -9.18 2.34
C PRO A 40 4.37 -9.39 1.11
N VAL A 41 4.96 -9.25 -0.07
CA VAL A 41 4.27 -9.56 -1.32
C VAL A 41 4.27 -11.07 -1.55
N ILE A 42 3.13 -11.59 -1.92
CA ILE A 42 2.92 -13.02 -2.19
C ILE A 42 2.62 -13.24 -3.68
N ASN A 43 2.62 -14.51 -4.09
CA ASN A 43 2.26 -14.93 -5.45
C ASN A 43 3.15 -14.35 -6.58
N GLY A 44 4.37 -13.90 -6.26
CA GLY A 44 5.34 -13.44 -7.27
C GLY A 44 4.99 -12.14 -7.98
N TRP A 45 4.07 -11.35 -7.43
CA TRP A 45 3.56 -10.11 -8.03
C TRP A 45 4.59 -9.00 -8.21
N MET A 46 5.61 -8.98 -7.37
CA MET A 46 6.68 -7.98 -7.44
C MET A 46 8.03 -8.69 -7.42
N PRO A 47 8.48 -9.24 -8.55
CA PRO A 47 9.77 -9.90 -8.62
C PRO A 47 10.87 -8.88 -8.29
N GLY A 48 11.66 -9.15 -7.26
CA GLY A 48 12.70 -8.26 -6.73
C GLY A 48 12.39 -7.69 -5.35
N ARG A 49 11.13 -7.61 -4.92
CA ARG A 49 10.79 -7.18 -3.55
C ARG A 49 11.12 -8.25 -2.49
N GLU A 50 11.04 -9.52 -2.87
CA GLU A 50 11.52 -10.63 -2.03
C GLU A 50 13.02 -10.54 -1.76
N ALA A 51 13.79 -9.96 -2.69
CA ALA A 51 15.22 -9.72 -2.54
C ALA A 51 15.55 -8.53 -1.62
N ALA A 52 14.64 -7.60 -1.40
CA ALA A 52 14.85 -6.45 -0.51
C ALA A 52 15.04 -6.87 0.96
N HIS A 53 14.52 -8.04 1.35
CA HIS A 53 14.80 -8.63 2.66
C HIS A 53 16.20 -9.26 2.78
N THR A 54 16.90 -9.45 1.67
CA THR A 54 18.26 -10.05 1.63
C THR A 54 19.37 -9.04 1.33
N GLY A 55 19.05 -7.76 1.13
CA GLY A 55 20.03 -6.69 0.92
C GLY A 55 20.68 -6.66 -0.48
N GLU A 56 20.15 -7.40 -1.46
CA GLU A 56 20.66 -7.38 -2.84
C GLU A 56 19.89 -6.36 -3.71
N LYS A 57 20.65 -5.60 -4.52
CA LYS A 57 20.12 -4.52 -5.37
C LYS A 57 19.15 -5.05 -6.44
N CYS A 58 17.99 -4.42 -6.58
CA CYS A 58 17.06 -4.73 -7.65
C CYS A 58 17.69 -4.52 -9.04
N SER A 59 17.38 -5.41 -9.96
CA SER A 59 17.89 -5.42 -11.33
C SER A 59 17.20 -4.41 -12.27
N CYS A 60 16.35 -3.52 -11.74
CA CYS A 60 15.53 -2.61 -12.55
C CYS A 60 16.24 -1.32 -13.00
N GLY A 61 17.50 -1.11 -12.65
CA GLY A 61 18.29 0.05 -13.10
C GLY A 61 17.85 1.40 -12.51
N CYS A 62 16.97 1.40 -11.52
CA CYS A 62 16.54 2.62 -10.84
C CYS A 62 17.57 3.02 -9.78
N SER A 63 18.19 4.18 -9.97
CA SER A 63 19.08 4.82 -8.99
C SER A 63 18.26 5.69 -8.04
N GLY A 64 17.67 5.11 -7.00
CA GLY A 64 16.95 5.85 -5.96
C GLY A 64 16.40 4.91 -4.89
N GLU A 65 16.29 5.38 -3.67
CA GLU A 65 15.55 4.71 -2.59
C GLU A 65 14.06 4.71 -2.95
N HIS A 66 13.66 3.85 -3.89
CA HIS A 66 12.26 3.56 -4.09
C HIS A 66 11.79 2.73 -2.89
N LYS A 67 11.09 3.36 -1.97
CA LYS A 67 10.08 2.64 -1.21
C LYS A 67 9.13 2.07 -2.25
N GLU A 68 9.32 0.80 -2.59
CA GLU A 68 8.49 0.11 -3.57
C GLU A 68 7.06 0.09 -3.03
N GLU A 69 6.27 1.01 -3.52
CA GLU A 69 4.91 1.25 -3.11
C GLU A 69 4.02 0.33 -3.95
N VAL A 70 3.29 -0.58 -3.27
CA VAL A 70 2.52 -1.67 -3.90
C VAL A 70 1.49 -1.13 -4.88
N PHE A 71 0.75 -0.08 -4.50
CA PHE A 71 -0.32 0.46 -5.34
C PHE A 71 0.20 1.06 -6.64
N LYS A 72 1.28 1.85 -6.60
CA LYS A 72 1.90 2.44 -7.80
C LYS A 72 2.61 1.42 -8.67
N HIS A 73 3.09 0.32 -8.07
CA HIS A 73 3.66 -0.77 -8.85
C HIS A 73 2.59 -1.47 -9.68
N LEU A 74 1.43 -1.74 -9.09
CA LEU A 74 0.31 -2.40 -9.77
C LEU A 74 -0.42 -1.46 -10.73
N HIS A 75 -0.59 -0.21 -10.34
CA HIS A 75 -1.33 0.82 -11.08
C HIS A 75 -0.53 2.13 -11.14
N PRO A 76 0.48 2.24 -12.04
CA PRO A 76 1.38 3.38 -12.10
C PRO A 76 0.68 4.74 -12.33
N ASP A 77 -0.49 4.71 -12.96
CA ASP A 77 -1.28 5.90 -13.28
C ASP A 77 -2.19 6.36 -12.14
N THR A 78 -2.16 5.69 -10.98
CA THR A 78 -2.97 6.05 -9.81
C THR A 78 -2.18 6.86 -8.80
N ASP A 79 -2.88 7.72 -8.05
CA ASP A 79 -2.33 8.52 -6.96
C ASP A 79 -3.30 8.56 -5.78
N TRP A 80 -3.23 7.55 -4.93
CA TRP A 80 -4.06 7.44 -3.73
C TRP A 80 -3.69 8.48 -2.66
N GLU A 81 -2.42 8.91 -2.61
CA GLU A 81 -1.95 9.87 -1.61
C GLU A 81 -2.59 11.25 -1.77
N SER A 82 -2.82 11.69 -3.02
CA SER A 82 -3.41 13.00 -3.29
C SER A 82 -4.82 13.12 -2.73
N GLY A 83 -5.60 12.04 -2.78
CA GLY A 83 -6.94 11.99 -2.20
C GLY A 83 -6.93 12.17 -0.68
N LEU A 84 -6.06 11.45 0.03
CA LEU A 84 -5.92 11.57 1.49
C LEU A 84 -5.37 12.93 1.92
N LYS A 85 -4.41 13.46 1.17
CA LYS A 85 -3.87 14.79 1.41
C LYS A 85 -4.95 15.86 1.29
N TYR A 86 -5.75 15.80 0.23
CA TYR A 86 -6.87 16.73 0.03
C TYR A 86 -7.95 16.58 1.11
N ALA A 87 -8.29 15.36 1.50
CA ALA A 87 -9.25 15.10 2.57
C ALA A 87 -8.80 15.72 3.92
N GLN A 88 -7.51 15.65 4.22
CA GLN A 88 -6.93 16.32 5.38
C GLN A 88 -6.98 17.86 5.23
N GLU A 89 -6.65 18.40 4.08
CA GLU A 89 -6.68 19.86 3.82
C GLU A 89 -8.08 20.46 4.00
N ILE A 90 -9.13 19.75 3.61
CA ILE A 90 -10.53 20.20 3.78
C ILE A 90 -11.14 19.83 5.14
N GLY A 91 -10.37 19.21 6.04
CA GLY A 91 -10.76 18.94 7.41
C GLY A 91 -11.68 17.72 7.60
N ILE A 92 -11.66 16.74 6.69
CA ILE A 92 -12.40 15.47 6.87
C ILE A 92 -11.75 14.61 7.96
N GLY A 93 -10.43 14.64 8.07
CA GLY A 93 -9.67 13.87 9.06
C GLY A 93 -8.19 14.19 8.99
N SER A 94 -7.37 13.36 9.65
CA SER A 94 -5.90 13.48 9.70
C SER A 94 -5.24 12.23 9.17
N ARG A 95 -4.11 12.37 8.48
CA ARG A 95 -3.26 11.26 8.07
C ARG A 95 -2.39 10.71 9.21
N GLU A 96 -2.31 11.42 10.33
CA GLU A 96 -1.60 10.95 11.53
C GLU A 96 -2.48 9.96 12.32
N TYR A 97 -1.91 8.84 12.71
CA TYR A 97 -2.63 7.80 13.45
C TYR A 97 -1.70 7.06 14.42
N GLU A 98 -2.32 6.45 15.43
CA GLU A 98 -1.70 5.47 16.32
C GLU A 98 -2.39 4.12 16.09
N LEU A 99 -1.61 3.09 15.79
CA LEU A 99 -2.13 1.72 15.63
C LEU A 99 -2.12 1.00 16.97
N VAL A 100 -3.31 0.61 17.44
CA VAL A 100 -3.49 -0.14 18.69
C VAL A 100 -4.00 -1.54 18.35
N GLU A 101 -3.23 -2.55 18.71
CA GLU A 101 -3.65 -3.95 18.61
C GLU A 101 -4.53 -4.33 19.79
N VAL A 102 -5.63 -4.99 19.51
CA VAL A 102 -6.58 -5.45 20.51
C VAL A 102 -6.76 -6.96 20.49
#